data_1f17c040465dcd120f282a70b828c81a
#
_entry.id   1f17c040465dcd120f282a70b828c81a
#
_cell.length_a   1.000
_cell.length_b   1.000
_cell.length_c   1.000
_cell.angle_alpha   90.00
_cell.angle_beta   90.00
_cell.angle_gamma   90.00
#
_symmetry.space_group_name_H-M   'P 1'
#
loop_
_entity.id
_entity.type
_entity.pdbx_description
1 polymer ?
#
loop_
_entity_poly.entity_id
_entity_poly.type
_entity_poly.pdbx_seq_one_letter_code
_entity_poly.pdbx_strand_id
1 'polypeptide(L)'
;MANVPYFHNGKVYSWHTLSDYTTMIYNTNLTRAGWNRTLTDAEKNDNTLLYIPAHPFACPRCMEWQGRYYSSKKNDIYPYIGNALDGGLGHPNCKHVPTIAQTSMQMQTNTYDSPEWAEKYKTQQKIMAVDRTKAKLRTDLSIYQKMGDQTQIDLTKAKIRKLNEKNRELKASI
;
A
#
# COMPACT_ATOMS: atom_id res chain seq x y z
N MET A 1 -3.65 24.56 2.31
CA MET A 1 -4.25 23.44 1.58
C MET A 1 -5.32 22.83 2.46
N ALA A 2 -6.50 22.52 1.91
CA ALA A 2 -7.58 21.88 2.66
C ALA A 2 -7.19 20.44 2.99
N ASN A 3 -7.33 20.07 4.27
CA ASN A 3 -7.17 18.68 4.71
C ASN A 3 -8.54 18.01 4.72
N VAL A 4 -8.59 16.78 4.22
CA VAL A 4 -9.78 15.94 4.16
C VAL A 4 -9.70 14.90 5.26
N PRO A 5 -10.72 14.76 6.13
CA PRO A 5 -10.72 13.71 7.14
C PRO A 5 -11.01 12.35 6.52
N TYR A 6 -10.25 11.35 6.91
CA TYR A 6 -10.57 9.95 6.65
C TYR A 6 -11.25 9.35 7.87
N PHE A 7 -12.44 8.81 7.68
CA PHE A 7 -13.23 8.20 8.73
C PHE A 7 -13.07 6.68 8.75
N HIS A 8 -12.95 6.12 9.94
CA HIS A 8 -13.04 4.70 10.18
C HIS A 8 -13.95 4.47 11.39
N ASN A 9 -14.98 3.62 11.24
CA ASN A 9 -15.98 3.35 12.26
C ASN A 9 -16.61 4.65 12.86
N GLY A 10 -16.94 5.61 11.99
CA GLY A 10 -17.58 6.87 12.38
C GLY A 10 -16.67 7.89 13.06
N LYS A 11 -15.39 7.58 13.27
CA LYS A 11 -14.40 8.50 13.87
C LYS A 11 -13.37 8.95 12.86
N VAL A 12 -12.86 10.17 12.99
CA VAL A 12 -11.73 10.64 12.18
C VAL A 12 -10.50 9.83 12.56
N TYR A 13 -10.00 9.06 11.60
CA TYR A 13 -8.80 8.22 11.76
C TYR A 13 -7.52 8.97 11.40
N SER A 14 -7.58 9.77 10.34
CA SER A 14 -6.43 10.55 9.85
C SER A 14 -6.89 11.72 9.00
N TRP A 15 -5.98 12.70 8.84
CA TRP A 15 -6.16 13.85 7.96
C TRP A 15 -5.22 13.72 6.77
N HIS A 16 -5.73 13.91 5.58
CA HIS A 16 -4.98 13.82 4.32
C HIS A 16 -5.07 15.12 3.54
N THR A 17 -4.06 15.42 2.76
CA THR A 17 -4.23 16.43 1.71
C THR A 17 -5.25 15.92 0.69
N LEU A 18 -5.90 16.81 -0.06
CA LEU A 18 -6.83 16.40 -1.11
C LEU A 18 -6.16 15.47 -2.13
N SER A 19 -4.90 15.73 -2.49
CA SER A 19 -4.12 14.89 -3.40
C SER A 19 -3.88 13.49 -2.85
N ASP A 20 -3.47 13.37 -1.57
CA ASP A 20 -3.23 12.06 -0.94
C ASP A 20 -4.55 11.28 -0.81
N TYR A 21 -5.64 11.98 -0.46
CA TYR A 21 -6.96 11.37 -0.34
C TYR A 21 -7.47 10.83 -1.68
N THR A 22 -7.39 11.62 -2.76
CA THR A 22 -7.81 11.18 -4.10
C THR A 22 -6.96 10.02 -4.60
N THR A 23 -5.66 10.04 -4.35
CA THR A 23 -4.75 8.93 -4.69
C THR A 23 -5.12 7.66 -3.92
N MET A 24 -5.43 7.77 -2.63
CA MET A 24 -5.89 6.65 -1.81
C MET A 24 -7.18 6.05 -2.36
N ILE A 25 -8.18 6.88 -2.67
CA ILE A 25 -9.47 6.44 -3.23
C ILE A 25 -9.26 5.74 -4.58
N TYR A 26 -8.46 6.34 -5.47
CA TYR A 26 -8.16 5.76 -6.77
C TYR A 26 -7.53 4.37 -6.63
N ASN A 27 -6.45 4.24 -5.85
CA ASN A 27 -5.76 2.97 -5.65
C ASN A 27 -6.66 1.91 -5.00
N THR A 28 -7.49 2.32 -4.03
CA THR A 28 -8.43 1.41 -3.35
C THR A 28 -9.48 0.88 -4.32
N ASN A 29 -10.04 1.75 -5.17
CA ASN A 29 -11.04 1.32 -6.16
C ASN A 29 -10.43 0.44 -7.25
N LEU A 30 -9.20 0.72 -7.68
CA LEU A 30 -8.48 -0.13 -8.64
C LEU A 30 -8.25 -1.54 -8.08
N THR A 31 -7.79 -1.63 -6.83
CA THR A 31 -7.63 -2.91 -6.13
C THR A 31 -8.95 -3.65 -6.00
N ARG A 32 -10.03 -2.98 -5.60
CA ARG A 32 -11.38 -3.57 -5.49
C ARG A 32 -11.92 -4.06 -6.84
N ALA A 33 -11.66 -3.33 -7.92
CA ALA A 33 -12.01 -3.77 -9.27
C ALA A 33 -11.28 -5.08 -9.64
N GLY A 34 -9.99 -5.18 -9.30
CA GLY A 34 -9.21 -6.41 -9.46
C GLY A 34 -9.81 -7.58 -8.65
N TRP A 35 -10.17 -7.36 -7.40
CA TRP A 35 -10.85 -8.34 -6.56
C TRP A 35 -12.16 -8.82 -7.18
N ASN A 36 -13.04 -7.88 -7.54
CA ASN A 36 -14.34 -8.20 -8.14
C ASN A 36 -14.19 -9.00 -9.43
N ARG A 37 -13.23 -8.62 -10.29
CA ARG A 37 -12.94 -9.36 -11.51
C ARG A 37 -12.52 -10.80 -11.20
N THR A 38 -11.54 -11.00 -10.32
CA THR A 38 -11.06 -12.35 -9.98
C THR A 38 -12.16 -13.22 -9.39
N LEU A 39 -12.99 -12.68 -8.48
CA LEU A 39 -14.10 -13.42 -7.88
C LEU A 39 -15.17 -13.79 -8.93
N THR A 40 -15.53 -12.85 -9.82
CA THR A 40 -16.48 -13.12 -10.90
C THR A 40 -15.95 -14.17 -11.88
N ASP A 41 -14.66 -14.10 -12.23
CA ASP A 41 -14.04 -15.07 -13.14
C ASP A 41 -13.93 -16.46 -12.47
N ALA A 42 -13.66 -16.50 -11.16
CA ALA A 42 -13.67 -17.74 -10.37
C ALA A 42 -15.06 -18.40 -10.37
N GLU A 43 -16.11 -17.61 -10.15
CA GLU A 43 -17.50 -18.09 -10.19
C GLU A 43 -17.88 -18.64 -11.56
N LYS A 44 -17.55 -17.91 -12.64
CA LYS A 44 -17.86 -18.33 -14.02
C LYS A 44 -17.19 -19.63 -14.43
N ASN A 45 -16.00 -19.89 -13.91
CA ASN A 45 -15.22 -21.09 -14.22
C ASN A 45 -15.41 -22.22 -13.19
N ASP A 46 -16.37 -22.06 -12.26
CA ASP A 46 -16.59 -22.97 -11.12
C ASP A 46 -15.30 -23.32 -10.35
N ASN A 47 -14.36 -22.39 -10.34
CA ASN A 47 -13.10 -22.54 -9.64
C ASN A 47 -13.11 -21.66 -8.39
N THR A 48 -13.26 -22.29 -7.24
CA THR A 48 -13.33 -21.58 -5.96
C THR A 48 -11.98 -21.33 -5.30
N LEU A 49 -10.90 -21.91 -5.85
CA LEU A 49 -9.55 -21.80 -5.27
C LEU A 49 -8.89 -20.48 -5.66
N LEU A 50 -8.56 -19.71 -4.65
CA LEU A 50 -7.87 -18.41 -4.77
C LEU A 50 -6.50 -18.48 -4.11
N TYR A 51 -5.57 -17.71 -4.63
CA TYR A 51 -4.26 -17.49 -4.03
C TYR A 51 -4.03 -15.99 -3.82
N ILE A 52 -3.57 -15.62 -2.62
CA ILE A 52 -3.12 -14.25 -2.33
C ILE A 52 -1.60 -14.19 -2.49
N PRO A 53 -1.09 -13.54 -3.55
CA PRO A 53 0.35 -13.45 -3.76
C PRO A 53 1.06 -12.78 -2.58
N ALA A 54 2.22 -13.32 -2.20
CA ALA A 54 3.09 -12.68 -1.24
C ALA A 54 3.97 -11.65 -1.95
N HIS A 55 4.17 -10.49 -1.33
CA HIS A 55 5.10 -9.49 -1.82
C HIS A 55 5.84 -8.80 -0.66
N PRO A 56 7.06 -8.30 -0.90
CA PRO A 56 7.83 -7.59 0.09
C PRO A 56 7.11 -6.30 0.52
N PHE A 57 7.40 -5.85 1.74
CA PHE A 57 6.83 -4.63 2.31
C PHE A 57 5.29 -4.64 2.43
N ALA A 58 4.69 -5.82 2.57
CA ALA A 58 3.30 -5.92 2.97
C ALA A 58 3.11 -5.24 4.34
N CYS A 59 1.99 -4.55 4.52
CA CYS A 59 1.69 -3.96 5.82
C CYS A 59 1.37 -5.06 6.85
N PRO A 60 1.52 -4.79 8.16
CA PRO A 60 1.27 -5.78 9.20
C PRO A 60 -0.12 -6.43 9.12
N ARG A 61 -1.14 -5.71 8.63
CA ARG A 61 -2.50 -6.26 8.45
C ARG A 61 -2.60 -7.32 7.35
N CYS A 62 -1.75 -7.23 6.33
CA CYS A 62 -1.78 -8.14 5.18
C CYS A 62 -0.76 -9.27 5.31
N MET A 63 0.25 -9.10 6.16
CA MET A 63 1.40 -10.00 6.25
C MET A 63 1.00 -11.43 6.61
N GLU A 64 0.03 -11.60 7.50
CA GLU A 64 -0.47 -12.92 7.92
C GLU A 64 -1.37 -13.61 6.88
N TRP A 65 -1.92 -12.85 5.92
CA TRP A 65 -2.89 -13.35 4.94
C TRP A 65 -2.29 -13.65 3.58
N GLN A 66 -1.12 -13.11 3.26
CA GLN A 66 -0.45 -13.31 1.96
C GLN A 66 0.26 -14.66 1.85
N GLY A 67 0.57 -15.09 0.62
CA GLY A 67 1.26 -16.34 0.36
C GLY A 67 0.44 -17.59 0.68
N ARG A 68 -0.89 -17.48 0.71
CA ARG A 68 -1.79 -18.56 1.13
C ARG A 68 -2.91 -18.79 0.13
N TYR A 69 -3.45 -19.99 0.18
CA TYR A 69 -4.63 -20.39 -0.57
C TYR A 69 -5.89 -20.17 0.26
N TYR A 70 -6.94 -19.76 -0.43
CA TYR A 70 -8.27 -19.52 0.14
C TYR A 70 -9.35 -20.08 -0.77
N SER A 71 -10.53 -20.32 -0.21
CA SER A 71 -11.73 -20.60 -0.98
C SER A 71 -12.60 -19.36 -1.08
N SER A 72 -13.15 -19.09 -2.26
CA SER A 72 -14.20 -18.08 -2.44
C SER A 72 -15.55 -18.49 -1.83
N LYS A 73 -15.73 -19.78 -1.57
CA LYS A 73 -16.91 -20.36 -0.88
C LYS A 73 -16.48 -20.99 0.43
N LYS A 74 -17.38 -21.05 1.41
CA LYS A 74 -17.14 -21.79 2.67
C LYS A 74 -17.05 -23.27 2.34
N ASN A 75 -15.89 -23.86 2.55
CA ASN A 75 -15.64 -25.30 2.44
C ASN A 75 -14.60 -25.73 3.49
N ASP A 76 -14.38 -27.02 3.62
CA ASP A 76 -13.50 -27.56 4.66
C ASP A 76 -12.04 -27.76 4.21
N ILE A 77 -11.72 -27.48 2.93
CA ILE A 77 -10.39 -27.74 2.37
C ILE A 77 -9.47 -26.54 2.57
N TYR A 78 -9.95 -25.32 2.24
CA TYR A 78 -9.20 -24.08 2.33
C TYR A 78 -9.92 -23.04 3.17
N PRO A 79 -9.21 -22.17 3.90
CA PRO A 79 -9.83 -21.08 4.64
C PRO A 79 -10.70 -20.21 3.73
N TYR A 80 -11.84 -19.77 4.23
CA TYR A 80 -12.71 -18.87 3.49
C TYR A 80 -12.08 -17.48 3.38
N ILE A 81 -12.03 -16.93 2.17
CA ILE A 81 -11.40 -15.62 1.89
C ILE A 81 -12.03 -14.47 2.69
N GLY A 82 -13.31 -14.58 3.05
CA GLY A 82 -13.98 -13.60 3.90
C GLY A 82 -13.29 -13.42 5.26
N ASN A 83 -12.72 -14.47 5.84
CA ASN A 83 -12.00 -14.37 7.11
C ASN A 83 -10.76 -13.46 6.99
N ALA A 84 -10.05 -13.52 5.86
CA ALA A 84 -8.92 -12.66 5.59
C ALA A 84 -9.34 -11.19 5.36
N LEU A 85 -10.49 -10.98 4.71
CA LEU A 85 -11.07 -9.64 4.52
C LEU A 85 -11.49 -9.04 5.87
N ASP A 86 -12.15 -9.80 6.72
CA ASP A 86 -12.55 -9.38 8.08
C ASP A 86 -11.31 -9.12 8.95
N GLY A 87 -10.22 -9.88 8.77
CA GLY A 87 -8.92 -9.69 9.40
C GLY A 87 -8.13 -8.48 8.89
N GLY A 88 -8.64 -7.81 7.84
CA GLY A 88 -8.11 -6.54 7.36
C GLY A 88 -7.37 -6.59 6.02
N LEU A 89 -7.36 -7.73 5.33
CA LEU A 89 -6.93 -7.79 3.93
C LEU A 89 -7.88 -6.93 3.07
N GLY A 90 -7.38 -6.28 2.03
CA GLY A 90 -8.21 -5.42 1.18
C GLY A 90 -8.54 -4.04 1.77
N HIS A 91 -7.85 -3.62 2.85
CA HIS A 91 -7.98 -2.28 3.44
C HIS A 91 -7.62 -1.17 2.43
N PRO A 92 -7.96 0.11 2.69
CA PRO A 92 -7.53 1.22 1.82
C PRO A 92 -6.03 1.21 1.56
N ASN A 93 -5.63 1.41 0.28
CA ASN A 93 -4.25 1.28 -0.22
C ASN A 93 -3.66 -0.15 -0.15
N CYS A 94 -4.44 -1.17 0.12
CA CYS A 94 -3.98 -2.55 -0.02
C CYS A 94 -3.60 -2.83 -1.48
N LYS A 95 -2.47 -3.52 -1.68
CA LYS A 95 -1.98 -3.89 -3.03
C LYS A 95 -2.27 -5.35 -3.39
N HIS A 96 -2.75 -6.13 -2.43
CA HIS A 96 -3.06 -7.53 -2.67
C HIS A 96 -4.33 -7.66 -3.51
N VAL A 97 -4.22 -8.40 -4.60
CA VAL A 97 -5.34 -8.84 -5.43
C VAL A 97 -5.24 -10.37 -5.52
N PRO A 98 -6.31 -11.11 -5.26
CA PRO A 98 -6.29 -12.54 -5.39
C PRO A 98 -6.09 -12.96 -6.85
N THR A 99 -5.54 -14.11 -7.05
CA THR A 99 -5.49 -14.79 -8.35
C THR A 99 -6.25 -16.12 -8.25
N ILE A 100 -6.84 -16.56 -9.36
CA ILE A 100 -7.43 -17.89 -9.44
C ILE A 100 -6.27 -18.87 -9.44
N ALA A 101 -6.29 -19.84 -8.52
CA ALA A 101 -5.28 -20.87 -8.43
C ALA A 101 -5.76 -22.16 -9.11
N GLN A 102 -4.80 -22.88 -9.69
CA GLN A 102 -5.03 -24.25 -10.18
C GLN A 102 -4.50 -25.24 -9.15
N THR A 103 -5.13 -26.39 -9.02
CA THR A 103 -4.74 -27.45 -8.06
C THR A 103 -3.31 -27.97 -8.26
N SER A 104 -2.74 -27.77 -9.45
CA SER A 104 -1.37 -28.15 -9.81
C SER A 104 -0.29 -27.12 -9.43
N MET A 105 -0.67 -25.92 -8.95
CA MET A 105 0.29 -24.91 -8.54
C MET A 105 0.98 -25.32 -7.25
N GLN A 106 2.31 -25.21 -7.22
CA GLN A 106 3.07 -25.37 -5.98
C GLN A 106 2.73 -24.23 -5.02
N MET A 107 2.55 -24.55 -3.74
CA MET A 107 2.38 -23.54 -2.70
C MET A 107 3.64 -22.69 -2.61
N GLN A 108 3.52 -21.41 -2.95
CA GLN A 108 4.55 -20.44 -2.62
C GLN A 108 4.43 -20.14 -1.12
N THR A 109 5.47 -20.43 -0.38
CA THR A 109 5.56 -20.06 1.03
C THR A 109 5.67 -18.54 1.15
N ASN A 110 5.05 -17.96 2.17
CA ASN A 110 5.21 -16.54 2.47
C ASN A 110 6.63 -16.27 3.01
N THR A 111 7.56 -15.98 2.11
CA THR A 111 8.96 -15.68 2.44
C THR A 111 9.15 -14.32 3.11
N TYR A 112 8.10 -13.51 3.19
CA TYR A 112 8.13 -12.14 3.72
C TYR A 112 7.51 -12.03 5.12
N ASP A 113 7.16 -13.14 5.75
CA ASP A 113 6.61 -13.19 7.10
C ASP A 113 7.72 -13.41 8.12
N SER A 114 8.50 -12.35 8.39
CA SER A 114 9.54 -12.37 9.40
C SER A 114 9.72 -11.01 10.07
N PRO A 115 10.28 -10.94 11.29
CA PRO A 115 10.59 -9.67 11.95
C PRO A 115 11.48 -8.74 11.10
N GLU A 116 12.39 -9.31 10.31
CA GLU A 116 13.23 -8.54 9.37
C GLU A 116 12.39 -7.76 8.36
N TRP A 117 11.38 -8.40 7.74
CA TRP A 117 10.49 -7.74 6.79
C TRP A 117 9.60 -6.69 7.45
N ALA A 118 9.23 -6.89 8.72
CA ALA A 118 8.50 -5.87 9.48
C ALA A 118 9.35 -4.60 9.67
N GLU A 119 10.66 -4.74 9.95
CA GLU A 119 11.56 -3.58 10.05
C GLU A 119 11.82 -2.93 8.68
N LYS A 120 12.01 -3.73 7.63
CA LYS A 120 12.10 -3.22 6.24
C LYS A 120 10.84 -2.45 5.84
N TYR A 121 9.65 -2.93 6.23
CA TYR A 121 8.40 -2.19 6.03
C TYR A 121 8.42 -0.83 6.73
N LYS A 122 8.84 -0.75 8.00
CA LYS A 122 8.95 0.52 8.74
C LYS A 122 9.91 1.49 8.04
N THR A 123 11.04 0.98 7.57
CA THR A 123 12.01 1.79 6.82
C THR A 123 11.42 2.29 5.50
N GLN A 124 10.70 1.43 4.77
CA GLN A 124 9.98 1.81 3.57
C GLN A 124 8.95 2.93 3.83
N GLN A 125 8.24 2.88 4.96
CA GLN A 125 7.32 3.95 5.34
C GLN A 125 8.06 5.29 5.59
N LYS A 126 9.25 5.26 6.19
CA LYS A 126 10.09 6.45 6.37
C LYS A 126 10.55 7.02 5.02
N ILE A 127 10.96 6.17 4.07
CA ILE A 127 11.32 6.56 2.70
C ILE A 127 10.14 7.27 2.03
N MET A 128 8.94 6.68 2.07
CA MET A 128 7.74 7.27 1.49
C MET A 128 7.37 8.62 2.13
N ALA A 129 7.56 8.78 3.44
CA ALA A 129 7.33 10.05 4.13
C ALA A 129 8.32 11.14 3.67
N VAL A 130 9.59 10.77 3.50
CA VAL A 130 10.62 11.68 2.96
C VAL A 130 10.26 12.08 1.52
N ASP A 131 9.84 11.12 0.68
CA ASP A 131 9.50 11.42 -0.72
C ASP A 131 8.26 12.33 -0.83
N ARG A 132 7.23 12.16 0.02
CA ARG A 132 6.10 13.10 0.10
C ARG A 132 6.56 14.51 0.48
N THR A 133 7.43 14.63 1.49
CA THR A 133 7.96 15.93 1.91
C THR A 133 8.76 16.61 0.78
N LYS A 134 9.58 15.85 0.06
CA LYS A 134 10.33 16.36 -1.10
C LYS A 134 9.40 16.82 -2.21
N ALA A 135 8.32 16.08 -2.49
CA ALA A 135 7.34 16.49 -3.50
C ALA A 135 6.72 17.84 -3.15
N LYS A 136 6.30 18.03 -1.88
CA LYS A 136 5.80 19.33 -1.41
C LYS A 136 6.83 20.46 -1.57
N LEU A 137 8.06 20.24 -1.12
CA LEU A 137 9.12 21.24 -1.24
C LEU A 137 9.45 21.60 -2.70
N ARG A 138 9.31 20.65 -3.65
CA ARG A 138 9.49 20.97 -5.08
C ARG A 138 8.38 21.88 -5.60
N THR A 139 7.15 21.69 -5.14
CA THR A 139 6.03 22.60 -5.47
C THR A 139 6.30 23.98 -4.88
N ASP A 140 6.69 24.07 -3.60
CA ASP A 140 7.03 25.35 -2.96
C ASP A 140 8.18 26.04 -3.69
N LEU A 141 9.24 25.31 -4.08
CA LEU A 141 10.36 25.82 -4.85
C LEU A 141 9.91 26.43 -6.18
N SER A 142 9.00 25.77 -6.91
CA SER A 142 8.46 26.29 -8.16
C SER A 142 7.70 27.61 -7.95
N ILE A 143 6.97 27.74 -6.84
CA ILE A 143 6.28 28.98 -6.47
C ILE A 143 7.29 30.10 -6.19
N TYR A 144 8.29 29.86 -5.32
CA TYR A 144 9.31 30.85 -4.97
C TYR A 144 10.15 31.30 -6.19
N GLN A 145 10.43 30.38 -7.13
CA GLN A 145 11.09 30.72 -8.39
C GLN A 145 10.23 31.68 -9.24
N LYS A 146 8.91 31.48 -9.31
CA LYS A 146 8.02 32.40 -10.03
C LYS A 146 7.89 33.77 -9.34
N MET A 147 8.01 33.79 -8.02
CA MET A 147 7.99 35.02 -7.21
C MET A 147 9.33 35.77 -7.20
N GLY A 148 10.41 35.15 -7.65
CA GLY A 148 11.76 35.73 -7.59
C GLY A 148 12.34 35.82 -6.17
N ASP A 149 11.82 35.08 -5.20
CA ASP A 149 12.30 35.09 -3.81
C ASP A 149 13.55 34.21 -3.67
N GLN A 150 14.71 34.78 -3.93
CA GLN A 150 15.99 34.07 -3.90
C GLN A 150 16.29 33.44 -2.53
N THR A 151 15.91 34.10 -1.43
CA THR A 151 16.14 33.60 -0.07
C THR A 151 15.38 32.30 0.14
N GLN A 152 14.08 32.25 -0.18
CA GLN A 152 13.27 31.05 -0.05
C GLN A 152 13.69 29.95 -1.03
N ILE A 153 14.13 30.30 -2.22
CA ILE A 153 14.70 29.37 -3.19
C ILE A 153 15.90 28.62 -2.58
N ASP A 154 16.86 29.36 -2.01
CA ASP A 154 18.08 28.76 -1.47
C ASP A 154 17.82 27.92 -0.21
N LEU A 155 16.95 28.39 0.68
CA LEU A 155 16.50 27.62 1.85
C LEU A 155 15.80 26.33 1.45
N THR A 156 14.92 26.38 0.46
CA THR A 156 14.16 25.21 -0.01
C THR A 156 15.07 24.19 -0.70
N LYS A 157 16.01 24.66 -1.53
CA LYS A 157 17.03 23.80 -2.14
C LYS A 157 17.91 23.10 -1.08
N ALA A 158 18.31 23.81 -0.03
CA ALA A 158 19.08 23.22 1.07
C ALA A 158 18.29 22.13 1.83
N LYS A 159 16.99 22.35 2.10
CA LYS A 159 16.10 21.34 2.69
C LYS A 159 15.99 20.10 1.80
N ILE A 160 15.81 20.28 0.49
CA ILE A 160 15.72 19.17 -0.47
C ILE A 160 17.02 18.35 -0.49
N ARG A 161 18.19 19.00 -0.45
CA ARG A 161 19.50 18.30 -0.38
C ARG A 161 19.60 17.40 0.85
N LYS A 162 19.31 17.93 2.05
CA LYS A 162 19.30 17.15 3.29
C LYS A 162 18.35 15.95 3.23
N LEU A 163 17.18 16.12 2.64
CA LEU A 163 16.22 15.01 2.47
C LEU A 163 16.70 13.97 1.44
N ASN A 164 17.45 14.38 0.42
CA ASN A 164 18.06 13.45 -0.53
C ASN A 164 19.13 12.57 0.14
N GLU A 165 19.97 13.15 1.00
CA GLU A 165 20.97 12.41 1.80
C GLU A 165 20.27 11.41 2.70
N LYS A 166 19.32 11.85 3.51
CA LYS A 166 18.51 10.97 4.37
C LYS A 166 17.83 9.84 3.60
N ASN A 167 17.29 10.14 2.42
CA ASN A 167 16.62 9.14 1.58
C ASN A 167 17.60 8.08 1.06
N ARG A 168 18.85 8.50 0.74
CA ARG A 168 19.92 7.60 0.31
C ARG A 168 20.32 6.65 1.44
N GLU A 169 20.50 7.16 2.66
CA GLU A 169 20.82 6.37 3.84
C GLU A 169 19.73 5.33 4.13
N LEU A 170 18.46 5.76 4.15
CA LEU A 170 17.32 4.85 4.36
C LEU A 170 17.24 3.75 3.29
N LYS A 171 17.48 4.09 2.02
CA LYS A 171 17.47 3.11 0.93
C LYS A 171 18.63 2.12 0.99
N ALA A 172 19.76 2.52 1.54
CA ALA A 172 20.90 1.64 1.74
C ALA A 172 20.71 0.65 2.92
N SER A 173 19.70 0.88 3.79
CA SER A 173 19.40 0.04 4.96
C SER A 173 18.34 -1.04 4.73
N ILE A 174 17.80 -1.18 3.51
CA ILE A 174 16.80 -2.19 3.13
C ILE A 174 17.27 -3.05 1.96
#